data_27926b8e1a3923480728a844f884578a
#
_entry.id   27926b8e1a3923480728a844f884578a
#
_cell.length_a   1.000
_cell.length_b   1.000
_cell.length_c   1.000
_cell.angle_alpha   90.00
_cell.angle_beta   90.00
_cell.angle_gamma   90.00
#
_symmetry.space_group_name_H-M   'P 1'
#
loop_
_entity.id
_entity.type
_entity.pdbx_description
1 polymer ?
#
loop_
_entity_poly.entity_id
_entity_poly.type
_entity_poly.pdbx_seq_one_letter_code
_entity_poly.pdbx_strand_id
1 'polypeptide(L)'
;ETNPLSSDEKRFRIDDKYENGDWLCNVCSDSKNRDGFDLVGKVTSLPFSEVIEEIASIVGLQATSTITDSMRKQWAEEKKIRDRINQERELKKQQQVARQAQGLYRNPYPGGSSPYLERKQVPVLPGVKINHQGNVLIPAYDTDGFMWNMQTIYSNGDKYFTSDHEDPDGNKKGGRTGGCFFLIGTIELTD
;
A
#
# COMPACT_ATOMS: atom_id res chain seq x y z
N GLU A 1 -7.54 -24.37 -13.63
CA GLU A 1 -6.68 -23.55 -14.51
C GLU A 1 -5.22 -23.87 -14.21
N THR A 2 -4.48 -24.36 -15.18
CA THR A 2 -3.11 -24.81 -15.04
C THR A 2 -2.13 -23.70 -15.43
N ASN A 3 -1.03 -23.60 -14.71
CA ASN A 3 0.05 -22.68 -15.10
C ASN A 3 0.76 -23.20 -16.35
N PRO A 4 0.75 -22.47 -17.48
CA PRO A 4 1.43 -22.89 -18.69
C PRO A 4 2.96 -22.92 -18.55
N LEU A 5 3.51 -22.34 -17.48
CA LEU A 5 4.95 -22.23 -17.22
C LEU A 5 5.44 -23.10 -16.06
N SER A 6 4.56 -23.87 -15.42
CA SER A 6 4.88 -24.72 -14.27
C SER A 6 4.14 -26.05 -14.35
N SER A 7 4.76 -27.12 -13.87
CA SER A 7 4.15 -28.44 -13.73
C SER A 7 3.23 -28.59 -12.52
N ASP A 8 3.16 -27.58 -11.65
CA ASP A 8 2.36 -27.60 -10.41
C ASP A 8 1.10 -26.75 -10.58
N GLU A 9 -0.04 -27.38 -10.77
CA GLU A 9 -1.34 -26.76 -11.02
C GLU A 9 -1.79 -25.78 -9.93
N LYS A 10 -1.28 -25.92 -8.70
CA LYS A 10 -1.65 -25.05 -7.57
C LYS A 10 -0.85 -23.75 -7.50
N ARG A 11 0.14 -23.57 -8.35
CA ARG A 11 1.07 -22.44 -8.29
C ARG A 11 0.66 -21.27 -9.19
N PHE A 12 -0.15 -21.53 -10.18
CA PHE A 12 -0.66 -20.53 -11.11
C PHE A 12 -2.14 -20.24 -10.84
N ARG A 13 -2.49 -18.98 -10.86
CA ARG A 13 -3.89 -18.52 -10.80
C ARG A 13 -4.06 -17.27 -11.64
N ILE A 14 -5.22 -17.13 -12.25
CA ILE A 14 -5.70 -15.88 -12.85
C ILE A 14 -6.69 -15.30 -11.85
N ASP A 15 -6.50 -14.04 -11.50
CA ASP A 15 -7.40 -13.27 -10.66
C ASP A 15 -7.99 -12.14 -11.52
N ASP A 16 -9.21 -12.34 -12.01
CA ASP A 16 -9.90 -11.36 -12.85
C ASP A 16 -10.85 -10.46 -12.05
N LYS A 17 -10.61 -10.32 -10.74
CA LYS A 17 -11.44 -9.55 -9.81
C LYS A 17 -11.65 -8.10 -10.25
N TYR A 18 -10.70 -7.54 -10.99
CA TYR A 18 -10.74 -6.16 -11.47
C TYR A 18 -10.84 -6.06 -13.00
N GLU A 19 -11.16 -7.16 -13.68
CA GLU A 19 -11.25 -7.24 -15.17
C GLU A 19 -9.96 -6.81 -15.88
N ASN A 20 -8.80 -6.99 -15.22
CA ASN A 20 -7.48 -6.62 -15.75
C ASN A 20 -6.71 -7.83 -16.28
N GLY A 21 -7.24 -9.04 -16.12
CA GLY A 21 -6.53 -10.26 -16.44
C GLY A 21 -5.30 -10.50 -15.55
N ASP A 22 -5.36 -10.06 -14.30
CA ASP A 22 -4.27 -10.22 -13.34
C ASP A 22 -3.97 -11.70 -13.11
N TRP A 23 -2.69 -12.05 -13.06
CA TRP A 23 -2.26 -13.41 -12.79
C TRP A 23 -1.11 -13.47 -11.81
N LEU A 24 -1.03 -14.60 -11.11
CA LEU A 24 0.03 -14.88 -10.15
C LEU A 24 0.58 -16.29 -10.38
N CYS A 25 1.90 -16.39 -10.39
CA CYS A 25 2.62 -17.67 -10.31
C CYS A 25 3.70 -17.57 -9.24
N ASN A 26 3.58 -18.35 -8.17
CA ASN A 26 4.52 -18.34 -7.06
C ASN A 26 5.94 -18.80 -7.43
N VAL A 27 6.13 -19.35 -8.61
CA VAL A 27 7.42 -19.85 -9.11
C VAL A 27 8.01 -18.95 -10.17
N CYS A 28 7.16 -18.44 -11.07
CA CYS A 28 7.59 -17.73 -12.29
C CYS A 28 7.55 -16.22 -12.17
N SER A 29 6.87 -15.69 -11.16
CA SER A 29 6.68 -14.25 -11.00
C SER A 29 7.57 -13.68 -9.89
N ASP A 30 8.17 -12.52 -10.16
CA ASP A 30 8.91 -11.72 -9.18
C ASP A 30 7.93 -11.03 -8.22
N SER A 31 7.01 -11.75 -7.61
CA SER A 31 6.04 -11.28 -6.60
C SER A 31 5.21 -10.03 -6.96
N LYS A 32 5.16 -9.61 -8.22
CA LYS A 32 4.34 -8.48 -8.69
C LYS A 32 3.13 -9.01 -9.45
N ASN A 33 1.97 -8.45 -9.17
CA ASN A 33 0.76 -8.67 -9.97
C ASN A 33 1.05 -8.28 -11.42
N ARG A 34 0.75 -9.17 -12.34
CA ARG A 34 1.00 -8.99 -13.77
C ARG A 34 -0.32 -9.09 -14.52
N ASP A 35 -0.45 -8.32 -15.56
CA ASP A 35 -1.64 -8.29 -16.42
C ASP A 35 -1.60 -9.35 -17.53
N GLY A 36 -2.68 -9.41 -18.32
CA GLY A 36 -2.79 -10.37 -19.41
C GLY A 36 -1.72 -10.20 -20.50
N PHE A 37 -1.22 -9.00 -20.74
CA PHE A 37 -0.15 -8.74 -21.70
C PHE A 37 1.17 -9.39 -21.25
N ASP A 38 1.51 -9.25 -19.96
CA ASP A 38 2.67 -9.92 -19.39
C ASP A 38 2.57 -11.46 -19.49
N LEU A 39 1.36 -12.02 -19.31
CA LEU A 39 1.15 -13.46 -19.44
C LEU A 39 1.42 -13.95 -20.88
N VAL A 40 0.83 -13.25 -21.85
CA VAL A 40 1.05 -13.59 -23.27
C VAL A 40 2.53 -13.49 -23.64
N GLY A 41 3.21 -12.42 -23.22
CA GLY A 41 4.64 -12.25 -23.46
C GLY A 41 5.49 -13.38 -22.86
N LYS A 42 5.16 -13.84 -21.64
CA LYS A 42 5.86 -14.96 -21.01
C LYS A 42 5.60 -16.30 -21.70
N VAL A 43 4.38 -16.55 -22.14
CA VAL A 43 4.02 -17.80 -22.81
C VAL A 43 4.61 -17.87 -24.21
N THR A 44 4.56 -16.76 -24.96
CA THR A 44 5.03 -16.70 -26.35
C THR A 44 6.51 -16.37 -26.49
N SER A 45 7.14 -15.85 -25.42
CA SER A 45 8.50 -15.32 -25.44
C SER A 45 8.71 -14.17 -26.44
N LEU A 46 7.62 -13.47 -26.82
CA LEU A 46 7.65 -12.34 -27.73
C LEU A 46 8.02 -11.05 -26.98
N PRO A 47 8.70 -10.09 -27.65
CA PRO A 47 8.85 -8.75 -27.13
C PRO A 47 7.51 -8.05 -27.04
N PHE A 48 7.37 -7.08 -26.12
CA PHE A 48 6.09 -6.45 -25.80
C PHE A 48 5.36 -5.83 -27.01
N SER A 49 6.11 -5.27 -27.98
CA SER A 49 5.53 -4.75 -29.22
C SER A 49 4.82 -5.81 -30.03
N GLU A 50 5.40 -6.99 -30.15
CA GLU A 50 4.83 -8.12 -30.90
C GLU A 50 3.67 -8.75 -30.13
N VAL A 51 3.71 -8.77 -28.80
CA VAL A 51 2.57 -9.19 -27.96
C VAL A 51 1.35 -8.32 -28.23
N ILE A 52 1.53 -6.99 -28.34
CA ILE A 52 0.43 -6.08 -28.66
C ILE A 52 -0.17 -6.38 -30.05
N GLU A 53 0.69 -6.64 -31.04
CA GLU A 53 0.23 -6.97 -32.39
C GLU A 53 -0.53 -8.30 -32.43
N GLU A 54 -0.04 -9.31 -31.72
CA GLU A 54 -0.69 -10.61 -31.61
C GLU A 54 -2.07 -10.50 -30.96
N ILE A 55 -2.16 -9.82 -29.79
CA ILE A 55 -3.43 -9.60 -29.10
C ILE A 55 -4.38 -8.78 -29.99
N ALA A 56 -3.89 -7.73 -30.64
CA ALA A 56 -4.71 -6.92 -31.55
C ALA A 56 -5.29 -7.76 -32.70
N SER A 57 -4.50 -8.68 -33.23
CA SER A 57 -4.94 -9.63 -34.27
C SER A 57 -6.05 -10.56 -33.75
N ILE A 58 -5.89 -11.10 -32.54
CA ILE A 58 -6.86 -12.03 -31.92
C ILE A 58 -8.21 -11.32 -31.66
N VAL A 59 -8.18 -10.08 -31.17
CA VAL A 59 -9.40 -9.30 -30.88
C VAL A 59 -9.96 -8.58 -32.11
N GLY A 60 -9.37 -8.75 -33.28
CA GLY A 60 -9.83 -8.15 -34.54
C GLY A 60 -9.58 -6.63 -34.62
N LEU A 61 -8.68 -6.09 -33.81
CA LEU A 61 -8.28 -4.70 -33.88
C LEU A 61 -7.26 -4.53 -35.01
N GLN A 62 -7.63 -3.86 -36.07
CA GLN A 62 -6.66 -3.44 -37.06
C GLN A 62 -5.88 -2.22 -36.54
N ALA A 63 -4.58 -2.23 -36.72
CA ALA A 63 -3.71 -1.09 -36.41
C ALA A 63 -3.96 0.07 -37.42
N THR A 64 -5.16 0.65 -37.37
CA THR A 64 -5.62 1.62 -38.38
C THR A 64 -5.45 3.07 -37.99
N SER A 65 -4.97 3.37 -36.81
CA SER A 65 -4.73 4.77 -36.44
C SER A 65 -3.29 5.02 -36.05
N THR A 66 -2.58 5.71 -36.90
CA THR A 66 -1.35 6.38 -36.50
C THR A 66 -1.68 7.28 -35.32
N ILE A 67 -1.17 6.96 -34.13
CA ILE A 67 -1.34 7.82 -32.97
C ILE A 67 -0.73 9.17 -33.30
N THR A 68 -1.58 10.18 -33.48
CA THR A 68 -1.13 11.52 -33.80
C THR A 68 -0.49 12.18 -32.55
N ASP A 69 0.40 13.14 -32.79
CA ASP A 69 1.01 13.91 -31.70
C ASP A 69 -0.04 14.67 -30.86
N SER A 70 -1.16 15.06 -31.48
CA SER A 70 -2.27 15.66 -30.74
C SER A 70 -2.92 14.68 -29.76
N MET A 71 -3.14 13.42 -30.16
CA MET A 71 -3.68 12.37 -29.28
C MET A 71 -2.71 12.07 -28.13
N ARG A 72 -1.41 11.99 -28.39
CA ARG A 72 -0.40 11.79 -27.34
C ARG A 72 -0.42 12.92 -26.30
N LYS A 73 -0.52 14.18 -26.77
CA LYS A 73 -0.64 15.35 -25.90
C LYS A 73 -1.92 15.31 -25.05
N GLN A 74 -3.05 14.97 -25.67
CA GLN A 74 -4.33 14.84 -24.98
C GLN A 74 -4.26 13.76 -23.88
N TRP A 75 -3.78 12.57 -24.19
CA TRP A 75 -3.63 11.50 -23.20
C TRP A 75 -2.65 11.85 -22.06
N ALA A 76 -1.57 12.55 -22.38
CA ALA A 76 -0.64 13.02 -21.37
C ALA A 76 -1.30 14.03 -20.41
N GLU A 77 -2.16 14.91 -20.93
CA GLU A 77 -2.90 15.86 -20.10
C GLU A 77 -3.99 15.19 -19.28
N GLU A 78 -4.77 14.28 -19.87
CA GLU A 78 -5.75 13.45 -19.16
C GLU A 78 -5.10 12.64 -18.03
N LYS A 79 -3.92 12.06 -18.30
CA LYS A 79 -3.16 11.35 -17.29
C LYS A 79 -2.77 12.27 -16.12
N LYS A 80 -2.24 13.45 -16.39
CA LYS A 80 -1.89 14.44 -15.36
C LYS A 80 -3.09 14.80 -14.49
N ILE A 81 -4.24 15.05 -15.12
CA ILE A 81 -5.47 15.36 -14.39
C ILE A 81 -5.89 14.21 -13.50
N ARG A 82 -5.91 12.98 -14.03
CA ARG A 82 -6.24 11.78 -13.26
C ARG A 82 -5.28 11.56 -12.10
N ASP A 83 -3.97 11.69 -12.33
CA ASP A 83 -2.96 11.52 -11.30
C ASP A 83 -3.11 12.55 -10.18
N ARG A 84 -3.41 13.81 -10.53
CA ARG A 84 -3.72 14.88 -9.55
C ARG A 84 -4.95 14.53 -8.71
N ILE A 85 -6.04 14.12 -9.34
CA ILE A 85 -7.27 13.72 -8.63
C ILE A 85 -7.00 12.56 -7.68
N ASN A 86 -6.23 11.57 -8.11
CA ASN A 86 -5.87 10.43 -7.28
C ASN A 86 -4.98 10.84 -6.10
N GLN A 87 -4.00 11.71 -6.32
CA GLN A 87 -3.16 12.26 -5.24
C GLN A 87 -3.97 13.05 -4.21
N GLU A 88 -4.91 13.88 -4.67
CA GLU A 88 -5.79 14.64 -3.77
C GLU A 88 -6.71 13.71 -2.95
N ARG A 89 -7.25 12.66 -3.57
CA ARG A 89 -8.07 11.65 -2.88
C ARG A 89 -7.26 10.92 -1.82
N GLU A 90 -6.05 10.50 -2.17
CA GLU A 90 -5.16 9.80 -1.25
C GLU A 90 -4.76 10.69 -0.08
N LEU A 91 -4.39 11.94 -0.34
CA LEU A 91 -4.07 12.91 0.70
C LEU A 91 -5.25 13.15 1.66
N LYS A 92 -6.47 13.27 1.14
CA LYS A 92 -7.68 13.41 1.97
C LYS A 92 -7.88 12.21 2.89
N LYS A 93 -7.69 10.99 2.39
CA LYS A 93 -7.76 9.75 3.20
C LYS A 93 -6.69 9.77 4.30
N GLN A 94 -5.45 10.05 3.94
CA GLN A 94 -4.34 10.13 4.90
C GLN A 94 -4.60 11.18 5.99
N GLN A 95 -5.13 12.34 5.64
CA GLN A 95 -5.52 13.38 6.60
C GLN A 95 -6.67 12.95 7.51
N GLN A 96 -7.62 12.17 7.00
CA GLN A 96 -8.70 11.60 7.81
C GLN A 96 -8.15 10.64 8.86
N VAL A 97 -7.28 9.71 8.46
CA VAL A 97 -6.61 8.78 9.38
C VAL A 97 -5.74 9.53 10.40
N ALA A 98 -5.02 10.58 9.96
CA ALA A 98 -4.24 11.41 10.86
C ALA A 98 -5.10 12.06 11.95
N ARG A 99 -6.27 12.59 11.59
CA ARG A 99 -7.22 13.15 12.59
C ARG A 99 -7.71 12.10 13.58
N GLN A 100 -8.03 10.89 13.12
CA GLN A 100 -8.42 9.77 14.00
C GLN A 100 -7.28 9.39 14.95
N ALA A 101 -6.07 9.20 14.42
CA ALA A 101 -4.88 8.89 15.21
C ALA A 101 -4.59 9.95 16.26
N GLN A 102 -4.65 11.23 15.89
CA GLN A 102 -4.49 12.35 16.81
C GLN A 102 -5.58 12.39 17.89
N GLY A 103 -6.84 12.10 17.53
CA GLY A 103 -7.95 12.02 18.47
C GLY A 103 -7.73 10.92 19.51
N LEU A 104 -7.37 9.73 19.07
CA LEU A 104 -7.05 8.59 19.95
C LEU A 104 -5.84 8.88 20.85
N TYR A 105 -4.82 9.54 20.30
CA TYR A 105 -3.61 9.86 21.04
C TYR A 105 -3.80 11.02 22.04
N ARG A 106 -4.74 11.96 21.80
CA ARG A 106 -5.03 13.09 22.70
C ARG A 106 -5.72 12.67 23.99
N ASN A 107 -6.50 11.60 23.98
CA ASN A 107 -7.24 11.07 25.12
C ASN A 107 -6.51 9.88 25.79
N PRO A 108 -5.34 10.08 26.39
CA PRO A 108 -4.68 9.02 27.12
C PRO A 108 -5.36 8.86 28.47
N TYR A 109 -5.48 7.66 28.95
CA TYR A 109 -5.72 7.41 30.34
C TYR A 109 -4.40 7.69 31.10
N PRO A 110 -4.31 8.74 31.93
CA PRO A 110 -3.06 9.02 32.61
C PRO A 110 -2.77 7.90 33.62
N GLY A 111 -1.60 7.28 33.49
CA GLY A 111 -1.09 6.35 34.51
C GLY A 111 -1.49 4.89 34.34
N GLY A 112 -1.92 4.45 33.16
CA GLY A 112 -2.16 3.02 32.90
C GLY A 112 -0.86 2.21 32.85
N SER A 113 -0.90 0.96 33.33
CA SER A 113 0.14 -0.03 33.05
C SER A 113 -0.15 -0.74 31.72
N SER A 114 0.89 -1.25 31.09
CA SER A 114 0.77 -2.04 29.87
C SER A 114 1.30 -3.45 30.10
N PRO A 115 0.45 -4.48 30.04
CA PRO A 115 0.89 -5.87 30.15
C PRO A 115 1.97 -6.25 29.12
N TYR A 116 1.96 -5.58 27.97
CA TYR A 116 2.99 -5.77 26.94
C TYR A 116 4.36 -5.24 27.41
N LEU A 117 4.42 -4.00 27.94
CA LEU A 117 5.67 -3.39 28.41
C LEU A 117 6.20 -4.10 29.66
N GLU A 118 5.32 -4.49 30.57
CA GLU A 118 5.69 -5.28 31.78
C GLU A 118 6.35 -6.61 31.40
N ARG A 119 5.72 -7.36 30.47
CA ARG A 119 6.29 -8.63 29.99
C ARG A 119 7.63 -8.43 29.28
N LYS A 120 7.82 -7.29 28.59
CA LYS A 120 9.08 -6.95 27.92
C LYS A 120 10.11 -6.28 28.81
N GLN A 121 9.75 -5.94 30.04
CA GLN A 121 10.60 -5.22 30.99
C GLN A 121 11.11 -3.87 30.42
N VAL A 122 10.27 -3.18 29.68
CA VAL A 122 10.58 -1.89 29.06
C VAL A 122 9.77 -0.80 29.74
N PRO A 123 10.39 0.32 30.16
CA PRO A 123 9.66 1.45 30.73
C PRO A 123 8.84 2.17 29.65
N VAL A 124 7.85 2.92 30.09
CA VAL A 124 7.12 3.83 29.20
C VAL A 124 8.05 4.98 28.81
N LEU A 125 8.36 5.10 27.53
CA LEU A 125 9.25 6.13 27.01
C LEU A 125 8.52 7.47 26.87
N PRO A 126 9.23 8.61 26.93
CA PRO A 126 8.64 9.93 26.67
C PRO A 126 7.95 9.94 25.28
N GLY A 127 6.73 10.50 25.21
CA GLY A 127 5.93 10.52 23.98
C GLY A 127 5.20 9.22 23.66
N VAL A 128 5.43 8.12 24.39
CA VAL A 128 4.61 6.91 24.34
C VAL A 128 3.46 7.06 25.34
N LYS A 129 2.26 6.65 24.94
CA LYS A 129 1.08 6.69 25.81
C LYS A 129 0.48 5.29 25.96
N ILE A 130 -0.30 5.11 27.01
CA ILE A 130 -1.05 3.88 27.26
C ILE A 130 -2.53 4.24 27.31
N ASN A 131 -3.37 3.50 26.57
CA ASN A 131 -4.81 3.72 26.61
C ASN A 131 -5.46 2.96 27.77
N HIS A 132 -6.78 3.15 27.98
CA HIS A 132 -7.53 2.50 29.06
C HIS A 132 -7.56 0.97 28.98
N GLN A 133 -7.22 0.38 27.85
CA GLN A 133 -7.13 -1.07 27.65
C GLN A 133 -5.71 -1.61 27.90
N GLY A 134 -4.76 -0.76 28.31
CA GLY A 134 -3.36 -1.15 28.50
C GLY A 134 -2.56 -1.28 27.19
N ASN A 135 -3.10 -0.85 26.06
CA ASN A 135 -2.39 -0.87 24.78
C ASN A 135 -1.42 0.31 24.67
N VAL A 136 -0.26 0.08 24.09
CA VAL A 136 0.78 1.09 23.90
C VAL A 136 0.51 1.86 22.61
N LEU A 137 0.55 3.18 22.69
CA LEU A 137 0.30 4.11 21.60
C LEU A 137 1.60 4.82 21.24
N ILE A 138 2.10 4.60 20.02
CA ILE A 138 3.33 5.21 19.51
C ILE A 138 2.96 6.12 18.34
N PRO A 139 3.12 7.45 18.48
CA PRO A 139 2.80 8.38 17.40
C PRO A 139 3.84 8.31 16.30
N ALA A 140 3.42 8.59 15.06
CA ALA A 140 4.28 8.66 13.88
C ALA A 140 4.22 10.08 13.29
N TYR A 141 5.34 10.79 13.38
CA TYR A 141 5.49 12.18 12.94
C TYR A 141 6.29 12.25 11.64
N ASP A 142 6.02 13.27 10.82
CA ASP A 142 6.95 13.66 9.77
C ASP A 142 8.04 14.60 10.29
N THR A 143 8.91 15.06 9.39
CA THR A 143 10.01 15.99 9.70
C THR A 143 9.55 17.36 10.18
N ASP A 144 8.32 17.74 9.86
CA ASP A 144 7.71 19.02 10.27
C ASP A 144 6.99 18.90 11.63
N GLY A 145 7.05 17.71 12.25
CA GLY A 145 6.41 17.43 13.54
C GLY A 145 4.91 17.20 13.46
N PHE A 146 4.36 17.01 12.26
CA PHE A 146 2.95 16.68 12.11
C PHE A 146 2.73 15.17 12.31
N MET A 147 1.78 14.83 13.18
CA MET A 147 1.41 13.45 13.46
C MET A 147 0.49 12.90 12.38
N TRP A 148 1.02 12.06 11.50
CA TRP A 148 0.27 11.42 10.42
C TRP A 148 -0.41 10.13 10.80
N ASN A 149 0.16 9.40 11.76
CA ASN A 149 -0.39 8.11 12.15
C ASN A 149 -0.01 7.75 13.59
N MET A 150 -0.50 6.63 14.04
CA MET A 150 -0.17 6.06 15.35
C MET A 150 -0.14 4.54 15.23
N GLN A 151 0.90 3.92 15.78
CA GLN A 151 0.95 2.48 15.97
C GLN A 151 0.38 2.13 17.34
N THR A 152 -0.57 1.22 17.37
CA THR A 152 -1.08 0.61 18.62
C THR A 152 -0.46 -0.77 18.78
N ILE A 153 0.16 -1.02 19.95
CA ILE A 153 0.65 -2.34 20.33
C ILE A 153 -0.29 -2.89 21.40
N TYR A 154 -0.88 -4.02 21.11
CA TYR A 154 -1.83 -4.71 21.97
C TYR A 154 -1.13 -5.57 23.03
N SER A 155 -1.86 -5.97 24.08
CA SER A 155 -1.33 -6.80 25.16
C SER A 155 -0.77 -8.15 24.69
N ASN A 156 -1.33 -8.74 23.63
CA ASN A 156 -0.84 -9.97 23.00
C ASN A 156 0.45 -9.77 22.17
N GLY A 157 0.80 -8.52 21.86
CA GLY A 157 1.96 -8.14 21.06
C GLY A 157 1.66 -7.81 19.60
N ASP A 158 0.42 -7.90 19.17
CA ASP A 158 -0.01 -7.46 17.84
C ASP A 158 0.19 -5.96 17.67
N LYS A 159 0.53 -5.54 16.45
CA LYS A 159 0.87 -4.15 16.14
C LYS A 159 0.13 -3.71 14.88
N TYR A 160 -0.66 -2.66 15.01
CA TYR A 160 -1.39 -2.09 13.88
C TYR A 160 -1.26 -0.58 13.85
N PHE A 161 -1.15 -0.04 12.65
CA PHE A 161 -1.31 1.40 12.43
C PHE A 161 -2.80 1.75 12.37
N THR A 162 -3.12 3.00 12.73
CA THR A 162 -4.48 3.52 12.53
C THR A 162 -4.82 3.51 11.03
N SER A 163 -6.01 3.03 10.70
CA SER A 163 -6.51 2.92 9.32
C SER A 163 -7.96 3.38 9.27
N ASP A 164 -8.42 3.79 8.09
CA ASP A 164 -9.81 4.22 7.87
C ASP A 164 -10.73 3.06 7.46
N HIS A 165 -10.17 2.00 6.90
CA HIS A 165 -10.93 0.85 6.43
C HIS A 165 -10.08 -0.44 6.41
N GLU A 166 -10.77 -1.55 6.37
CA GLU A 166 -10.21 -2.85 6.00
C GLU A 166 -10.56 -3.11 4.53
N ASP A 167 -9.58 -3.56 3.76
CA ASP A 167 -9.88 -4.05 2.42
C ASP A 167 -10.59 -5.42 2.48
N PRO A 168 -11.13 -5.93 1.35
CA PRO A 168 -11.81 -7.22 1.34
C PRO A 168 -10.97 -8.41 1.82
N ASP A 169 -9.66 -8.26 1.82
CA ASP A 169 -8.70 -9.27 2.29
C ASP A 169 -8.35 -9.09 3.78
N GLY A 170 -9.01 -8.16 4.47
CA GLY A 170 -8.80 -7.88 5.89
C GLY A 170 -7.57 -7.01 6.19
N ASN A 171 -6.90 -6.47 5.18
CA ASN A 171 -5.75 -5.58 5.40
C ASN A 171 -6.22 -4.17 5.72
N LYS A 172 -5.64 -3.61 6.78
CA LYS A 172 -5.94 -2.22 7.18
C LYS A 172 -5.10 -1.26 6.35
N LYS A 173 -5.79 -0.38 5.62
CA LYS A 173 -5.17 0.60 4.70
C LYS A 173 -5.64 2.02 5.03
N GLY A 174 -5.01 3.00 4.41
CA GLY A 174 -5.46 4.38 4.36
C GLY A 174 -4.62 5.39 5.13
N GLY A 175 -3.77 4.98 6.07
CA GLY A 175 -2.91 5.90 6.83
C GLY A 175 -1.51 6.06 6.24
N ARG A 176 -0.98 7.30 6.24
CA ARG A 176 0.41 7.56 5.85
C ARG A 176 1.35 7.05 6.94
N THR A 177 2.30 6.20 6.55
CA THR A 177 3.40 5.72 7.40
C THR A 177 4.77 6.00 6.76
N GLY A 178 4.81 6.08 5.43
CA GLY A 178 6.03 6.43 4.70
C GLY A 178 6.52 7.83 5.03
N GLY A 179 7.81 7.96 5.36
CA GLY A 179 8.42 9.21 5.80
C GLY A 179 8.00 9.65 7.21
N CYS A 180 7.38 8.77 7.99
CA CYS A 180 7.03 9.04 9.38
C CYS A 180 7.91 8.23 10.32
N PHE A 181 8.21 8.80 11.49
CA PHE A 181 9.07 8.19 12.50
C PHE A 181 8.60 8.57 13.92
N PHE A 182 9.09 7.85 14.90
CA PHE A 182 9.03 8.21 16.31
C PHE A 182 10.46 8.35 16.83
N LEU A 183 10.80 9.53 17.32
CA LEU A 183 12.13 9.82 17.85
C LEU A 183 12.19 9.46 19.33
N ILE A 184 13.16 8.63 19.70
CA ILE A 184 13.50 8.32 21.09
C ILE A 184 14.83 9.01 21.41
N GLY A 185 14.81 9.97 22.31
CA GLY A 185 15.99 10.78 22.67
C GLY A 185 16.03 12.13 21.93
N THR A 186 17.18 12.77 21.96
CA THR A 186 17.48 14.05 21.30
C THR A 186 18.46 13.85 20.15
N ILE A 187 18.24 14.54 19.03
CA ILE A 187 19.22 14.65 17.95
C ILE A 187 20.07 15.88 18.28
N GLU A 188 21.35 15.69 18.61
CA GLU A 188 22.31 16.79 18.64
C GLU A 188 22.83 16.97 17.21
N LEU A 189 22.51 18.10 16.59
CA LEU A 189 23.11 18.51 15.34
C LEU A 189 24.52 19.04 15.69
N THR A 190 25.54 18.27 15.37
CA THR A 190 26.93 18.79 15.39
C THR A 190 27.13 19.58 14.11
N ASP A 191 27.50 20.86 14.25
CA ASP A 191 27.91 21.76 13.16
C ASP A 191 29.15 21.24 12.43
#